data_76c846b0ea11ad4e19349347d7680238
#
_entry.id   76c846b0ea11ad4e19349347d7680238
#
_cell.length_a   1.000
_cell.length_b   1.000
_cell.length_c   1.000
_cell.angle_alpha   90.00
_cell.angle_beta   90.00
_cell.angle_gamma   90.00
#
_symmetry.space_group_name_H-M   'P 1'
#
loop_
_entity.id
_entity.type
_entity.pdbx_description
1 polymer ?
#
loop_
_entity_poly.entity_id
_entity_poly.type
_entity_poly.pdbx_seq_one_letter_code
_entity_poly.pdbx_strand_id
1 'polypeptide(L)'
;MFIGNESERQEYLTEKNGKRLSLPANLIVVGTVNMDETTFSFSRKVLDRAMTIEMNDVDLYGGLKQRYESIGKLSNNDLVGTAVEGVDVYTLNQKVCDKTLNYLKAINDVLEGTPFKIAYRTRNEFLLYVVNNLPYNKDAENNELPQDYVIARALDEITSMKILSRIEGDDSKVSDGFLTNLSDIIEENLSNISSERPLEVSISLSKIKEMRNRLSSGYTSFWS
;
A
#
# COMPACT_ATOMS: atom_id res chain seq x y z
N MET A 1 26.80 6.90 -5.87
CA MET A 1 27.54 6.43 -7.06
C MET A 1 29.02 6.67 -6.81
N PHE A 2 29.84 5.64 -6.74
CA PHE A 2 31.28 5.81 -6.57
C PHE A 2 31.87 6.28 -7.89
N ILE A 3 32.55 7.42 -7.89
CA ILE A 3 33.21 8.00 -9.07
C ILE A 3 34.71 7.87 -8.85
N GLY A 4 35.26 6.71 -9.18
CA GLY A 4 36.68 6.39 -9.08
C GLY A 4 37.02 5.21 -9.94
N ASN A 5 38.33 4.90 -10.10
CA ASN A 5 38.78 3.73 -10.82
C ASN A 5 38.65 2.46 -9.96
N GLU A 6 38.77 1.28 -10.55
CA GLU A 6 38.59 -0.01 -9.87
C GLU A 6 39.60 -0.23 -8.73
N SER A 7 40.79 0.33 -8.80
CA SER A 7 41.81 0.27 -7.74
C SER A 7 41.39 1.05 -6.51
N GLU A 8 40.91 2.27 -6.69
CA GLU A 8 40.36 3.13 -5.60
C GLU A 8 39.14 2.50 -4.98
N ARG A 9 38.31 1.83 -5.76
CA ARG A 9 37.16 1.09 -5.29
C ARG A 9 37.54 -0.09 -4.40
N GLN A 10 38.56 -0.85 -4.78
CA GLN A 10 39.07 -1.97 -4.02
C GLN A 10 39.74 -1.50 -2.72
N GLU A 11 40.51 -0.42 -2.75
CA GLU A 11 41.14 0.19 -1.59
C GLU A 11 40.07 0.66 -0.60
N TYR A 12 39.03 1.37 -1.06
CA TYR A 12 37.91 1.80 -0.22
C TYR A 12 37.15 0.63 0.43
N LEU A 13 36.95 -0.47 -0.31
CA LEU A 13 36.31 -1.67 0.23
C LEU A 13 37.17 -2.40 1.26
N THR A 14 38.48 -2.34 1.11
CA THR A 14 39.43 -2.98 2.01
C THR A 14 39.61 -2.18 3.30
N GLU A 15 39.73 -0.85 3.23
CA GLU A 15 39.81 0.04 4.38
C GLU A 15 38.59 -0.03 5.31
N LYS A 16 37.39 -0.33 4.76
CA LYS A 16 36.15 -0.51 5.53
C LYS A 16 35.96 -1.90 6.11
N ASN A 17 37.05 -2.66 6.33
CA ASN A 17 37.06 -4.01 6.93
C ASN A 17 36.17 -5.02 6.20
N GLY A 18 36.11 -4.97 4.88
CA GLY A 18 35.33 -5.90 4.07
C GLY A 18 33.82 -5.78 4.24
N LYS A 19 33.33 -4.77 4.95
CA LYS A 19 31.89 -4.52 5.07
C LYS A 19 31.35 -4.09 3.72
N ARG A 20 30.35 -4.83 3.23
CA ARG A 20 29.60 -4.44 2.03
C ARG A 20 28.97 -3.09 2.25
N LEU A 21 29.06 -2.19 1.27
CA LEU A 21 28.27 -0.97 1.26
C LEU A 21 26.78 -1.35 1.18
N SER A 22 26.04 -0.91 2.15
CA SER A 22 24.58 -1.05 2.17
C SER A 22 23.93 0.33 2.12
N LEU A 23 22.73 0.39 1.60
CA LEU A 23 21.91 1.61 1.71
C LEU A 23 21.59 1.82 3.20
N PRO A 24 21.65 3.07 3.69
CA PRO A 24 21.26 3.37 5.07
C PRO A 24 19.79 3.00 5.30
N ALA A 25 19.49 2.47 6.50
CA ALA A 25 18.16 1.99 6.84
C ALA A 25 17.07 3.09 6.84
N ASN A 26 17.48 4.35 6.94
CA ASN A 26 16.62 5.53 6.89
C ASN A 26 16.51 6.16 5.49
N LEU A 27 17.00 5.49 4.44
CA LEU A 27 16.83 5.97 3.07
C LEU A 27 15.41 5.62 2.58
N ILE A 28 14.62 6.65 2.33
CA ILE A 28 13.29 6.54 1.74
C ILE A 28 13.36 7.11 0.33
N VAL A 29 12.95 6.31 -0.66
CA VAL A 29 12.89 6.74 -2.06
C VAL A 29 11.43 7.02 -2.40
N VAL A 30 11.12 8.27 -2.74
CA VAL A 30 9.80 8.72 -3.17
C VAL A 30 9.91 9.20 -4.61
N GLY A 31 9.04 8.69 -5.47
CA GLY A 31 8.90 9.13 -6.86
C GLY A 31 7.50 9.68 -7.11
N THR A 32 7.42 10.75 -7.85
CA THR A 32 6.14 11.29 -8.35
C THR A 32 6.04 11.06 -9.84
N VAL A 33 4.83 10.80 -10.32
CA VAL A 33 4.55 10.59 -11.74
C VAL A 33 3.17 11.15 -12.07
N ASN A 34 3.04 11.77 -13.21
CA ASN A 34 1.75 12.10 -13.79
C ASN A 34 1.33 10.94 -14.70
N MET A 35 0.21 10.32 -14.36
CA MET A 35 -0.37 9.23 -15.17
C MET A 35 -1.43 9.84 -16.08
N ASP A 36 -1.02 10.27 -17.26
CA ASP A 36 -1.88 10.76 -18.33
C ASP A 36 -2.02 9.71 -19.47
N GLU A 37 -2.86 9.99 -20.45
CA GLU A 37 -3.13 9.10 -21.57
C GLU A 37 -1.87 8.73 -22.39
N THR A 38 -0.79 9.49 -22.24
CA THR A 38 0.47 9.28 -22.96
C THR A 38 1.51 8.55 -22.13
N THR A 39 1.25 8.35 -20.84
CA THR A 39 2.17 7.71 -19.91
C THR A 39 2.02 6.19 -19.95
N PHE A 40 3.13 5.48 -20.19
CA PHE A 40 3.13 4.02 -20.10
C PHE A 40 2.95 3.57 -18.63
N SER A 41 2.12 2.55 -18.43
CA SER A 41 1.93 1.94 -17.12
C SER A 41 3.25 1.36 -16.58
N PHE A 42 3.39 1.35 -15.26
CA PHE A 42 4.53 0.72 -14.61
C PHE A 42 4.54 -0.78 -14.82
N SER A 43 5.74 -1.33 -14.99
CA SER A 43 5.85 -2.78 -15.01
C SER A 43 5.44 -3.36 -13.66
N ARG A 44 4.82 -4.56 -13.68
CA ARG A 44 4.43 -5.27 -12.44
C ARG A 44 5.59 -5.47 -11.47
N LYS A 45 6.83 -5.63 -11.98
CA LYS A 45 8.05 -5.76 -11.16
C LYS A 45 8.34 -4.52 -10.32
N VAL A 46 7.95 -3.33 -10.80
CA VAL A 46 8.05 -2.07 -10.07
C VAL A 46 6.92 -1.99 -9.05
N LEU A 47 5.67 -2.20 -9.47
CA LEU A 47 4.50 -2.16 -8.59
C LEU A 47 4.56 -3.18 -7.45
N ASP A 48 5.15 -4.34 -7.69
CA ASP A 48 5.40 -5.33 -6.64
C ASP A 48 6.32 -4.82 -5.50
N ARG A 49 7.12 -3.79 -5.76
CA ARG A 49 8.09 -3.22 -4.81
C ARG A 49 7.73 -1.84 -4.30
N ALA A 50 6.84 -1.14 -4.97
CA ALA A 50 6.38 0.19 -4.60
C ALA A 50 5.12 0.12 -3.73
N MET A 51 4.95 1.09 -2.86
CA MET A 51 3.67 1.46 -2.26
C MET A 51 3.11 2.61 -3.10
N THR A 52 1.95 2.43 -3.67
CA THR A 52 1.35 3.41 -4.57
C THR A 52 0.37 4.28 -3.80
N ILE A 53 0.57 5.60 -3.83
CA ILE A 53 -0.36 6.57 -3.25
C ILE A 53 -0.90 7.41 -4.40
N GLU A 54 -2.21 7.37 -4.60
CA GLU A 54 -2.91 8.21 -5.56
C GLU A 54 -3.32 9.52 -4.88
N MET A 55 -3.14 10.64 -5.54
CA MET A 55 -3.41 11.97 -5.02
C MET A 55 -4.39 12.72 -5.94
N ASN A 56 -5.51 12.07 -6.28
CA ASN A 56 -6.50 12.61 -7.21
C ASN A 56 -7.61 13.40 -6.50
N ASP A 57 -7.80 13.19 -5.19
CA ASP A 57 -8.79 13.92 -4.43
C ASP A 57 -8.32 15.34 -4.14
N VAL A 58 -9.08 16.31 -4.66
CA VAL A 58 -8.77 17.74 -4.51
C VAL A 58 -9.75 18.38 -3.55
N ASP A 59 -9.28 18.78 -2.38
CA ASP A 59 -10.02 19.68 -1.51
C ASP A 59 -9.92 21.12 -2.06
N LEU A 60 -10.97 21.55 -2.81
CA LEU A 60 -11.02 22.87 -3.41
C LEU A 60 -11.02 24.02 -2.39
N TYR A 61 -11.34 23.77 -1.13
CA TYR A 61 -11.31 24.75 -0.03
C TYR A 61 -10.03 24.63 0.81
N GLY A 62 -9.26 23.58 0.64
CA GLY A 62 -8.03 23.30 1.38
C GLY A 62 -7.01 24.43 1.21
N GLY A 63 -6.46 24.90 2.33
CA GLY A 63 -5.45 25.97 2.34
C GLY A 63 -5.96 27.38 2.04
N LEU A 64 -7.23 27.57 1.67
CA LEU A 64 -7.77 28.91 1.33
C LEU A 64 -8.02 29.79 2.56
N LYS A 65 -8.45 29.20 3.67
CA LYS A 65 -8.72 29.95 4.90
C LYS A 65 -7.49 30.10 5.79
N GLN A 66 -6.61 29.10 5.76
CA GLN A 66 -5.40 29.03 6.57
C GLN A 66 -4.36 28.23 5.79
N ARG A 67 -3.09 28.68 5.80
CA ARG A 67 -2.01 27.87 5.23
C ARG A 67 -1.82 26.58 6.02
N TYR A 68 -1.51 25.49 5.32
CA TYR A 68 -1.15 24.25 6.00
C TYR A 68 0.06 24.47 6.91
N GLU A 69 -0.02 23.92 8.09
CA GLU A 69 1.10 23.95 9.02
C GLU A 69 2.23 23.03 8.52
N SER A 70 3.46 23.43 8.78
CA SER A 70 4.61 22.57 8.50
C SER A 70 4.59 21.38 9.46
N ILE A 71 4.76 20.17 8.93
CA ILE A 71 4.84 18.92 9.73
C ILE A 71 6.01 18.98 10.73
N GLY A 72 6.97 19.88 10.56
CA GLY A 72 8.15 19.96 11.40
C GLY A 72 9.22 18.93 11.01
N LYS A 73 10.17 18.69 11.91
CA LYS A 73 11.22 17.69 11.72
C LYS A 73 10.76 16.34 12.24
N LEU A 74 10.79 15.34 11.39
CA LEU A 74 10.60 13.95 11.80
C LEU A 74 11.80 13.45 12.59
N SER A 75 11.57 12.64 13.62
CA SER A 75 12.63 12.00 14.37
C SER A 75 13.16 10.75 13.65
N ASN A 76 14.32 10.25 14.06
CA ASN A 76 14.81 8.99 13.51
C ASN A 76 13.85 7.81 13.78
N ASN A 77 13.13 7.83 14.90
CA ASN A 77 12.15 6.79 15.22
C ASN A 77 10.95 6.80 14.30
N ASP A 78 10.59 7.96 13.73
CA ASP A 78 9.51 8.08 12.75
C ASP A 78 9.95 7.57 11.36
N LEU A 79 11.26 7.58 11.08
CA LEU A 79 11.83 7.27 9.77
C LEU A 79 12.45 5.88 9.67
N VAL A 80 12.86 5.28 10.79
CA VAL A 80 13.56 3.99 10.81
C VAL A 80 12.66 2.94 11.47
N GLY A 81 12.11 2.05 10.64
CA GLY A 81 11.39 0.88 11.13
C GLY A 81 12.32 -0.16 11.73
N THR A 82 11.89 -0.82 12.79
CA THR A 82 12.61 -1.92 13.45
C THR A 82 12.24 -3.29 12.90
N ALA A 83 11.07 -3.41 12.27
CA ALA A 83 10.56 -4.63 11.66
C ALA A 83 10.72 -4.56 10.14
N VAL A 84 11.22 -5.63 9.53
CA VAL A 84 11.48 -5.73 8.07
C VAL A 84 10.65 -6.83 7.43
N GLU A 85 10.34 -7.88 8.19
CA GLU A 85 9.56 -9.02 7.72
C GLU A 85 8.32 -9.27 8.58
N GLY A 86 7.33 -9.95 8.02
CA GLY A 86 6.10 -10.27 8.75
C GLY A 86 6.31 -11.06 10.04
N VAL A 87 7.38 -11.87 10.13
CA VAL A 87 7.73 -12.62 11.32
C VAL A 87 8.11 -11.71 12.50
N ASP A 88 8.65 -10.53 12.22
CA ASP A 88 9.09 -9.57 13.26
C ASP A 88 7.91 -9.02 14.06
N VAL A 89 6.73 -8.93 13.43
CA VAL A 89 5.52 -8.38 14.04
C VAL A 89 4.51 -9.46 14.46
N TYR A 90 4.59 -10.66 13.88
CA TYR A 90 3.55 -11.70 14.05
C TYR A 90 3.42 -12.15 15.50
N THR A 91 4.52 -12.49 16.17
CA THR A 91 4.48 -13.06 17.52
C THR A 91 3.86 -12.11 18.55
N LEU A 92 4.15 -10.81 18.44
CA LEU A 92 3.66 -9.79 19.36
C LEU A 92 2.23 -9.33 19.04
N ASN A 93 1.78 -9.51 17.78
CA ASN A 93 0.50 -9.00 17.29
C ASN A 93 -0.34 -10.11 16.65
N GLN A 94 -0.29 -11.33 17.16
CA GLN A 94 -0.86 -12.52 16.51
C GLN A 94 -2.32 -12.32 16.08
N LYS A 95 -3.20 -11.84 16.96
CA LYS A 95 -4.62 -11.63 16.64
C LYS A 95 -4.83 -10.65 15.46
N VAL A 96 -4.06 -9.57 15.42
CA VAL A 96 -4.12 -8.59 14.33
C VAL A 96 -3.59 -9.21 13.03
N CYS A 97 -2.48 -9.90 13.12
CA CYS A 97 -1.88 -10.60 11.99
C CYS A 97 -2.79 -11.69 11.43
N ASP A 98 -3.46 -12.47 12.29
CA ASP A 98 -4.42 -13.50 11.86
C ASP A 98 -5.63 -12.89 11.13
N LYS A 99 -6.19 -11.77 11.61
CA LYS A 99 -7.23 -11.01 10.89
C LYS A 99 -6.73 -10.56 9.51
N THR A 100 -5.53 -9.99 9.46
CA THR A 100 -4.89 -9.55 8.21
C THR A 100 -4.69 -10.71 7.23
N LEU A 101 -4.21 -11.86 7.71
CA LEU A 101 -3.98 -13.04 6.87
C LEU A 101 -5.28 -13.66 6.35
N ASN A 102 -6.34 -13.69 7.16
CA ASN A 102 -7.65 -14.18 6.73
C ASN A 102 -8.23 -13.28 5.63
N TYR A 103 -8.17 -11.95 5.81
CA TYR A 103 -8.54 -10.98 4.78
C TYR A 103 -7.75 -11.19 3.49
N LEU A 104 -6.43 -11.27 3.61
CA LEU A 104 -5.54 -11.43 2.46
C LEU A 104 -5.77 -12.76 1.72
N LYS A 105 -6.09 -13.82 2.46
CA LYS A 105 -6.44 -15.11 1.89
C LYS A 105 -7.73 -15.02 1.07
N ALA A 106 -8.78 -14.41 1.61
CA ALA A 106 -10.05 -14.25 0.91
C ALA A 106 -9.86 -13.48 -0.42
N ILE A 107 -9.10 -12.40 -0.42
CA ILE A 107 -8.75 -11.68 -1.65
C ILE A 107 -7.94 -12.57 -2.60
N ASN A 108 -6.92 -13.27 -2.10
CA ASN A 108 -6.06 -14.09 -2.96
C ASN A 108 -6.80 -15.28 -3.59
N ASP A 109 -7.85 -15.76 -2.95
CA ASP A 109 -8.74 -16.79 -3.52
C ASP A 109 -9.52 -16.23 -4.73
N VAL A 110 -9.96 -14.97 -4.70
CA VAL A 110 -10.55 -14.27 -5.86
C VAL A 110 -9.52 -14.04 -6.97
N LEU A 111 -8.27 -13.80 -6.61
CA LEU A 111 -7.18 -13.58 -7.57
C LEU A 111 -6.63 -14.88 -8.17
N GLU A 112 -7.10 -16.06 -7.73
CA GLU A 112 -6.64 -17.36 -8.24
C GLU A 112 -6.90 -17.47 -9.75
N GLY A 113 -5.92 -18.00 -10.47
CA GLY A 113 -5.98 -18.13 -11.94
C GLY A 113 -5.75 -16.82 -12.69
N THR A 114 -5.63 -15.68 -12.00
CA THR A 114 -5.31 -14.40 -12.62
C THR A 114 -3.81 -14.08 -12.52
N PRO A 115 -3.29 -13.19 -13.36
CA PRO A 115 -1.91 -12.72 -13.23
C PRO A 115 -1.68 -11.80 -12.03
N PHE A 116 -2.71 -11.50 -11.23
CA PHE A 116 -2.68 -10.57 -10.10
C PHE A 116 -2.47 -11.26 -8.76
N LYS A 117 -2.43 -12.60 -8.72
CA LYS A 117 -2.20 -13.38 -7.52
C LYS A 117 -1.02 -12.84 -6.71
N ILE A 118 -1.19 -12.79 -5.40
CA ILE A 118 -0.22 -12.23 -4.45
C ILE A 118 0.71 -13.31 -3.89
N ALA A 119 1.89 -12.87 -3.41
CA ALA A 119 2.92 -13.73 -2.86
C ALA A 119 3.46 -13.19 -1.52
N TYR A 120 4.47 -13.87 -0.99
CA TYR A 120 5.02 -13.62 0.36
C TYR A 120 5.45 -12.17 0.63
N ARG A 121 5.93 -11.42 -0.36
CA ARG A 121 6.28 -10.01 -0.18
C ARG A 121 5.05 -9.19 0.18
N THR A 122 4.00 -9.27 -0.61
CA THR A 122 2.73 -8.56 -0.34
C THR A 122 2.16 -8.95 1.02
N ARG A 123 2.22 -10.23 1.39
CA ARG A 123 1.83 -10.67 2.73
C ARG A 123 2.61 -9.94 3.84
N ASN A 124 3.94 -9.89 3.72
CA ASN A 124 4.77 -9.19 4.71
C ASN A 124 4.45 -7.70 4.78
N GLU A 125 4.27 -7.05 3.63
CA GLU A 125 3.90 -5.64 3.55
C GLU A 125 2.55 -5.36 4.22
N PHE A 126 1.54 -6.23 4.03
CA PHE A 126 0.25 -6.12 4.72
C PHE A 126 0.39 -6.23 6.23
N LEU A 127 1.12 -7.22 6.73
CA LEU A 127 1.34 -7.41 8.16
C LEU A 127 2.03 -6.20 8.79
N LEU A 128 3.10 -5.71 8.16
CA LEU A 128 3.84 -4.55 8.63
C LEU A 128 3.00 -3.28 8.58
N TYR A 129 2.25 -3.06 7.48
CA TYR A 129 1.42 -1.87 7.32
C TYR A 129 0.32 -1.81 8.39
N VAL A 130 -0.43 -2.89 8.57
CA VAL A 130 -1.52 -2.95 9.54
C VAL A 130 -1.00 -2.75 10.97
N VAL A 131 0.06 -3.46 11.36
CA VAL A 131 0.62 -3.33 12.71
C VAL A 131 1.18 -1.93 12.97
N ASN A 132 1.87 -1.34 11.99
CA ASN A 132 2.41 0.01 12.14
C ASN A 132 1.33 1.10 12.13
N ASN A 133 0.12 0.80 11.66
CA ASN A 133 -1.01 1.73 11.74
C ASN A 133 -1.76 1.71 13.09
N LEU A 134 -1.56 0.68 13.93
CA LEU A 134 -2.27 0.59 15.22
C LEU A 134 -2.09 1.81 16.13
N PRO A 135 -0.92 2.48 16.20
CA PRO A 135 -0.75 3.70 17.00
C PRO A 135 -1.53 4.90 16.48
N TYR A 136 -1.93 4.90 15.19
CA TYR A 136 -2.71 5.99 14.59
C TYR A 136 -4.22 5.78 14.79
N ASN A 137 -4.61 5.64 16.05
CA ASN A 137 -5.95 5.29 16.48
C ASN A 137 -6.77 6.51 16.93
N LYS A 138 -6.61 7.64 16.28
CA LYS A 138 -7.36 8.86 16.57
C LYS A 138 -8.03 9.40 15.31
N ASP A 139 -9.23 9.96 15.51
CA ASP A 139 -9.94 10.71 14.48
C ASP A 139 -9.47 12.19 14.43
N ALA A 140 -10.09 12.99 13.55
CA ALA A 140 -9.77 14.41 13.38
C ALA A 140 -10.04 15.26 14.63
N GLU A 141 -10.99 14.82 15.46
CA GLU A 141 -11.35 15.46 16.74
C GLU A 141 -10.51 14.91 17.91
N ASN A 142 -9.49 14.09 17.64
CA ASN A 142 -8.60 13.46 18.62
C ASN A 142 -9.28 12.41 19.55
N ASN A 143 -10.46 11.87 19.14
CA ASN A 143 -11.10 10.76 19.84
C ASN A 143 -10.45 9.44 19.48
N GLU A 144 -10.42 8.49 20.43
CA GLU A 144 -9.88 7.15 20.16
C GLU A 144 -10.81 6.35 19.24
N LEU A 145 -10.20 5.70 18.26
CA LEU A 145 -10.84 4.78 17.34
C LEU A 145 -10.70 3.34 17.85
N PRO A 146 -11.72 2.49 17.70
CA PRO A 146 -11.61 1.08 17.98
C PRO A 146 -10.48 0.43 17.16
N GLN A 147 -9.75 -0.50 17.76
CA GLN A 147 -8.64 -1.19 17.08
C GLN A 147 -9.08 -1.85 15.79
N ASP A 148 -10.26 -2.47 15.77
CA ASP A 148 -10.78 -3.15 14.58
C ASP A 148 -11.10 -2.16 13.44
N TYR A 149 -11.51 -0.94 13.76
CA TYR A 149 -11.65 0.14 12.78
C TYR A 149 -10.29 0.52 12.17
N VAL A 150 -9.25 0.66 13.00
CA VAL A 150 -7.89 0.97 12.52
C VAL A 150 -7.37 -0.14 11.62
N ILE A 151 -7.61 -1.41 11.99
CA ILE A 151 -7.25 -2.58 11.17
C ILE A 151 -7.97 -2.53 9.82
N ALA A 152 -9.28 -2.33 9.81
CA ALA A 152 -10.07 -2.27 8.58
C ALA A 152 -9.63 -1.12 7.67
N ARG A 153 -9.41 0.07 8.23
CA ARG A 153 -8.88 1.23 7.49
C ARG A 153 -7.52 0.93 6.86
N ALA A 154 -6.58 0.38 7.62
CA ALA A 154 -5.26 0.04 7.11
C ALA A 154 -5.31 -1.05 6.02
N LEU A 155 -6.21 -2.04 6.15
CA LEU A 155 -6.43 -3.06 5.13
C LEU A 155 -7.00 -2.47 3.85
N ASP A 156 -7.96 -1.56 3.96
CA ASP A 156 -8.54 -0.85 2.82
C ASP A 156 -7.49 -0.03 2.06
N GLU A 157 -6.72 0.78 2.77
CA GLU A 157 -5.65 1.60 2.22
C GLU A 157 -4.60 0.76 1.48
N ILE A 158 -4.05 -0.27 2.15
CA ILE A 158 -3.00 -1.09 1.53
C ILE A 158 -3.53 -1.96 0.39
N THR A 159 -4.81 -2.32 0.40
CA THR A 159 -5.46 -3.01 -0.73
C THR A 159 -5.41 -2.13 -1.98
N SER A 160 -5.76 -0.86 -1.86
CA SER A 160 -5.61 0.09 -2.96
C SER A 160 -4.17 0.21 -3.43
N MET A 161 -3.22 0.41 -2.49
CA MET A 161 -1.80 0.65 -2.79
C MET A 161 -1.10 -0.55 -3.43
N LYS A 162 -1.44 -1.79 -3.06
CA LYS A 162 -0.65 -2.99 -3.40
C LYS A 162 -1.37 -4.01 -4.26
N ILE A 163 -2.69 -4.02 -4.24
CA ILE A 163 -3.48 -4.99 -5.00
C ILE A 163 -4.10 -4.31 -6.21
N LEU A 164 -4.92 -3.28 -5.99
CA LEU A 164 -5.63 -2.62 -7.09
C LEU A 164 -4.67 -1.93 -8.07
N SER A 165 -3.59 -1.33 -7.57
CA SER A 165 -2.56 -0.68 -8.39
C SER A 165 -1.91 -1.57 -9.46
N ARG A 166 -2.08 -2.90 -9.34
CA ARG A 166 -1.54 -3.90 -10.27
C ARG A 166 -2.57 -4.45 -11.24
N ILE A 167 -3.86 -4.11 -11.04
CA ILE A 167 -4.98 -4.61 -11.85
C ILE A 167 -5.18 -3.68 -13.03
N GLU A 168 -4.90 -4.22 -14.22
CA GLU A 168 -5.11 -3.54 -15.50
C GLU A 168 -5.35 -4.55 -16.60
N GLY A 169 -6.18 -4.22 -17.57
CA GLY A 169 -6.42 -5.05 -18.74
C GLY A 169 -7.74 -4.76 -19.44
N ASP A 170 -7.93 -5.47 -20.51
CA ASP A 170 -9.20 -5.57 -21.25
C ASP A 170 -10.15 -6.57 -20.58
N ASP A 171 -11.37 -6.68 -21.09
CA ASP A 171 -12.42 -7.57 -20.58
C ASP A 171 -11.98 -9.05 -20.49
N SER A 172 -10.98 -9.46 -21.28
CA SER A 172 -10.46 -10.84 -21.25
C SER A 172 -9.60 -11.11 -20.04
N LYS A 173 -8.99 -10.08 -19.44
CA LYS A 173 -8.12 -10.18 -18.26
C LYS A 173 -8.80 -9.68 -16.99
N VAL A 174 -9.62 -8.64 -17.14
CA VAL A 174 -10.30 -7.96 -16.03
C VAL A 174 -11.77 -7.79 -16.43
N SER A 175 -12.59 -8.80 -16.11
CA SER A 175 -14.03 -8.74 -16.38
C SER A 175 -14.78 -7.95 -15.29
N ASP A 176 -15.98 -7.45 -15.62
CA ASP A 176 -16.87 -6.81 -14.63
C ASP A 176 -17.21 -7.78 -13.49
N GLY A 177 -17.45 -9.05 -13.80
CA GLY A 177 -17.71 -10.09 -12.81
C GLY A 177 -16.53 -10.29 -11.84
N PHE A 178 -15.29 -10.23 -12.35
CA PHE A 178 -14.09 -10.30 -11.50
C PHE A 178 -14.01 -9.09 -10.54
N LEU A 179 -14.21 -7.87 -11.05
CA LEU A 179 -14.18 -6.66 -10.22
C LEU A 179 -15.33 -6.62 -9.20
N THR A 180 -16.52 -7.11 -9.59
CA THR A 180 -17.65 -7.23 -8.68
C THR A 180 -17.34 -8.19 -7.55
N ASN A 181 -16.87 -9.40 -7.85
CA ASN A 181 -16.52 -10.40 -6.84
C ASN A 181 -15.41 -9.89 -5.90
N LEU A 182 -14.40 -9.21 -6.45
CA LEU A 182 -13.35 -8.59 -5.65
C LEU A 182 -13.92 -7.51 -4.71
N SER A 183 -14.83 -6.67 -5.20
CA SER A 183 -15.51 -5.64 -4.41
C SER A 183 -16.30 -6.27 -3.25
N ASP A 184 -17.12 -7.29 -3.56
CA ASP A 184 -17.98 -7.94 -2.57
C ASP A 184 -17.16 -8.59 -1.45
N ILE A 185 -16.08 -9.28 -1.80
CA ILE A 185 -15.17 -9.90 -0.80
C ILE A 185 -14.46 -8.87 0.06
N ILE A 186 -14.01 -7.75 -0.52
CA ILE A 186 -13.40 -6.67 0.25
C ILE A 186 -14.42 -6.07 1.22
N GLU A 187 -15.61 -5.71 0.74
CA GLU A 187 -16.67 -5.11 1.55
C GLU A 187 -17.11 -6.02 2.71
N GLU A 188 -17.36 -7.29 2.42
CA GLU A 188 -17.75 -8.28 3.43
C GLU A 188 -16.67 -8.41 4.53
N ASN A 189 -15.41 -8.57 4.14
CA ASN A 189 -14.34 -8.77 5.11
C ASN A 189 -14.05 -7.51 5.94
N LEU A 190 -14.04 -6.33 5.34
CA LEU A 190 -13.84 -5.08 6.07
C LEU A 190 -15.00 -4.83 7.06
N SER A 191 -16.25 -5.10 6.65
CA SER A 191 -17.42 -4.98 7.50
C SER A 191 -17.41 -5.98 8.66
N ASN A 192 -16.97 -7.21 8.41
CA ASN A 192 -16.83 -8.22 9.46
C ASN A 192 -15.72 -7.87 10.47
N ILE A 193 -14.62 -7.30 10.03
CA ILE A 193 -13.53 -6.86 10.91
C ILE A 193 -13.98 -5.69 11.79
N SER A 194 -14.63 -4.68 11.21
CA SER A 194 -15.07 -3.46 11.91
C SER A 194 -16.59 -3.36 12.01
N SER A 195 -17.21 -4.42 12.54
CA SER A 195 -18.69 -4.52 12.63
C SER A 195 -19.34 -3.48 13.54
N GLU A 196 -18.64 -3.04 14.60
CA GLU A 196 -19.15 -2.04 15.53
C GLU A 196 -19.10 -0.61 14.96
N ARG A 197 -18.11 -0.33 14.12
CA ARG A 197 -17.92 0.95 13.43
C ARG A 197 -17.47 0.70 12.00
N PRO A 198 -18.39 0.57 11.03
CA PRO A 198 -18.02 0.44 9.62
C PRO A 198 -17.22 1.64 9.12
N LEU A 199 -16.39 1.44 8.08
CA LEU A 199 -15.69 2.52 7.41
C LEU A 199 -16.75 3.44 6.74
N GLU A 200 -16.63 4.74 6.96
CA GLU A 200 -17.53 5.73 6.33
C GLU A 200 -17.30 5.81 4.83
N VAL A 201 -16.05 5.74 4.42
CA VAL A 201 -15.62 5.70 3.01
C VAL A 201 -14.54 4.65 2.88
N SER A 202 -14.66 3.80 1.86
CA SER A 202 -13.61 2.85 1.47
C SER A 202 -12.91 3.34 0.21
N ILE A 203 -11.59 3.50 0.30
CA ILE A 203 -10.73 3.91 -0.82
C ILE A 203 -10.69 2.82 -1.88
N SER A 204 -10.55 1.57 -1.47
CA SER A 204 -10.47 0.45 -2.40
C SER A 204 -11.79 0.19 -3.13
N LEU A 205 -12.94 0.26 -2.44
CA LEU A 205 -14.24 0.09 -3.08
C LEU A 205 -14.56 1.23 -4.04
N SER A 206 -14.24 2.46 -3.65
CA SER A 206 -14.37 3.63 -4.53
C SER A 206 -13.55 3.47 -5.80
N LYS A 207 -12.30 3.01 -5.67
CA LYS A 207 -11.42 2.75 -6.80
C LYS A 207 -11.93 1.63 -7.71
N ILE A 208 -12.41 0.52 -7.14
CA ILE A 208 -13.00 -0.57 -7.95
C ILE A 208 -14.22 -0.06 -8.75
N LYS A 209 -15.05 0.79 -8.15
CA LYS A 209 -16.18 1.40 -8.84
C LYS A 209 -15.71 2.25 -10.03
N GLU A 210 -14.66 3.04 -9.90
CA GLU A 210 -14.06 3.79 -11.01
C GLU A 210 -13.54 2.84 -12.08
N MET A 211 -12.81 1.80 -11.69
CA MET A 211 -12.28 0.79 -12.63
C MET A 211 -13.38 0.09 -13.42
N ARG A 212 -14.51 -0.24 -12.77
CA ARG A 212 -15.69 -0.82 -13.44
C ARG A 212 -16.32 0.16 -14.42
N ASN A 213 -16.42 1.43 -14.07
CA ASN A 213 -16.94 2.45 -15.00
C ASN A 213 -16.07 2.57 -16.25
N ARG A 214 -14.75 2.51 -16.11
CA ARG A 214 -13.81 2.54 -17.25
C ARG A 214 -13.89 1.29 -18.11
N LEU A 215 -14.17 0.14 -17.53
CA LEU A 215 -14.29 -1.13 -18.25
C LEU A 215 -15.38 -1.07 -19.35
N SER A 216 -16.38 -0.21 -19.20
CA SER A 216 -17.40 0.03 -20.23
C SER A 216 -16.82 0.51 -21.57
N SER A 217 -15.59 1.03 -21.60
CA SER A 217 -14.84 1.40 -22.80
C SER A 217 -13.95 0.28 -23.34
N GLY A 218 -14.00 -0.93 -22.74
CA GLY A 218 -13.26 -2.11 -23.16
C GLY A 218 -11.89 -2.29 -22.50
N TYR A 219 -11.48 -1.37 -21.64
CA TYR A 219 -10.22 -1.45 -20.88
C TYR A 219 -10.35 -0.79 -19.52
N THR A 220 -9.69 -1.34 -18.53
CA THR A 220 -9.60 -0.73 -17.21
C THR A 220 -8.19 -0.78 -16.65
N SER A 221 -7.88 0.21 -15.83
CA SER A 221 -6.63 0.32 -15.10
C SER A 221 -6.90 1.00 -13.76
N PHE A 222 -6.08 0.71 -12.75
CA PHE A 222 -6.05 1.52 -11.52
C PHE A 222 -5.71 2.98 -11.85
N TRP A 223 -4.77 3.17 -12.76
CA TRP A 223 -4.34 4.47 -13.26
C TRP A 223 -5.40 5.02 -14.22
N SER A 224 -5.75 6.25 -14.05
CA SER A 224 -6.79 6.95 -14.85
C SER A 224 -6.45 7.06 -16.32
#